data_8d2f305feba67e3652b59240d0f8235a
#
_entry.id   8d2f305feba67e3652b59240d0f8235a
#
_cell.length_a   1.000
_cell.length_b   1.000
_cell.length_c   1.000
_cell.angle_alpha   90.00
_cell.angle_beta   90.00
_cell.angle_gamma   90.00
#
_symmetry.space_group_name_H-M   'P 1'
#
loop_
_entity.id
_entity.type
_entity.pdbx_description
1 polymer ?
#
loop_
_entity_poly.entity_id
_entity_poly.type
_entity_poly.pdbx_seq_one_letter_code
_entity_poly.pdbx_strand_id
1 'polypeptide(L)'
;MDNGSDRSRGARAVSRHLVRTGAVLVTCGVFVALVAVAVSRPPVTSSSTARHDTADRDGAHRADRPTGNPTGATEPFLEPVDMLGNQTAARPVTYEGADGVEAAWVVAENARPGTTSWVIPPTVTPGRIAGFANLTDASIGDTVTLYVSTAAPTFRVVAYRMGWYQGTGGRQVWASAEVPGGVQPACPVTPGVNMVSCDNWTATLSFPVTSAFVQGNYLLKLVGSGGQEGYVPLAVSDPTSTATYLVVNRSFTEQGWNTYGGFSFYQGTGPCPAGTPTYPVCNRARVVSFDRPYDTGNGSSDFLGDEFPLVQFCERYGLDVTYVSDVSLDADPQLALHHRVILSLGHDETWSYTERAAVQIAHDHGANIVFLGAAAVLRHVRMQPSPLGPEREEVNYRDATEDPLDGHGSPLLVTGNTWASPPTDWSEVPFVGELYSGYLSDDTSVPFVVFDASAWPFAGTGLKDGSALAGVVQSDVDHLAAPASTPADLEVLGHSPIPDALVYTNQGSWAGDSYSDMTYYTDPVGGGGVIDTGTVNWIHAMSPCPATVTDCPATAVQEITGNILRVFGRGPAADSRPSVANWQSVQPAGS
;
A
#
# COMPACT_ATOMS: atom_id res chain seq x y z
N MET A 1 -17.92 44.01 -47.52
CA MET A 1 -18.19 43.25 -48.75
C MET A 1 -18.22 41.83 -48.29
N ASP A 2 -19.33 41.45 -47.87
CA ASP A 2 -20.51 40.92 -48.48
C ASP A 2 -20.48 39.41 -48.58
N ASN A 3 -21.37 38.86 -47.81
CA ASN A 3 -22.41 37.85 -48.10
C ASN A 3 -21.93 36.40 -48.29
N GLY A 4 -22.59 35.43 -47.82
CA GLY A 4 -23.91 35.25 -47.24
C GLY A 4 -24.20 33.75 -47.13
N SER A 5 -24.96 33.43 -46.14
CA SER A 5 -26.03 32.42 -46.07
C SER A 5 -26.03 31.20 -47.00
N ASP A 6 -26.30 30.00 -46.52
CA ASP A 6 -27.68 29.52 -46.43
C ASP A 6 -27.82 28.14 -45.76
N ARG A 7 -29.00 27.97 -45.24
CA ARG A 7 -29.53 26.81 -44.51
C ARG A 7 -29.90 25.64 -45.44
N SER A 8 -29.83 24.41 -44.96
CA SER A 8 -31.01 23.56 -45.13
C SER A 8 -31.04 22.38 -44.18
N ARG A 9 -32.19 22.25 -43.58
CA ARG A 9 -32.71 21.17 -42.72
C ARG A 9 -32.87 19.86 -43.49
N GLY A 10 -32.73 18.76 -42.78
CA GLY A 10 -33.16 17.46 -43.24
C GLY A 10 -33.45 16.52 -42.07
N ALA A 11 -34.65 16.67 -41.51
CA ALA A 11 -35.21 15.67 -40.61
C ALA A 11 -35.67 14.44 -41.37
N ARG A 12 -35.37 13.23 -40.90
CA ARG A 12 -36.19 12.06 -41.12
C ARG A 12 -36.25 11.17 -39.89
N ALA A 13 -37.48 11.04 -39.42
CA ALA A 13 -37.95 10.11 -38.43
C ALA A 13 -38.12 8.69 -38.98
N VAL A 14 -38.52 7.79 -38.05
CA VAL A 14 -39.09 6.44 -38.23
C VAL A 14 -38.03 5.36 -37.95
N SER A 15 -38.22 4.39 -37.07
CA SER A 15 -39.40 3.61 -36.76
C SER A 15 -39.24 2.82 -35.47
N ARG A 16 -40.30 2.82 -34.68
CA ARG A 16 -40.47 1.92 -33.52
C ARG A 16 -40.76 0.50 -34.02
N HIS A 17 -40.01 -0.50 -33.51
CA HIS A 17 -40.50 -1.87 -33.50
C HIS A 17 -40.59 -2.38 -32.07
N LEU A 18 -41.82 -2.53 -31.61
CA LEU A 18 -42.19 -3.37 -30.47
C LEU A 18 -41.96 -4.85 -30.86
N VAL A 19 -41.19 -5.56 -30.06
CA VAL A 19 -41.29 -7.03 -30.01
C VAL A 19 -41.61 -7.41 -28.56
N ARG A 20 -42.83 -7.91 -28.39
CA ARG A 20 -43.26 -8.64 -27.18
C ARG A 20 -42.59 -10.00 -27.21
N THR A 21 -41.92 -10.41 -26.13
CA THR A 21 -41.73 -11.83 -25.86
C THR A 21 -41.82 -12.09 -24.35
N GLY A 22 -42.48 -13.17 -24.08
CA GLY A 22 -43.09 -13.58 -22.86
C GLY A 22 -42.11 -14.05 -21.77
N ALA A 23 -42.57 -13.89 -20.57
CA ALA A 23 -42.00 -14.44 -19.36
C ALA A 23 -42.11 -15.97 -19.36
N VAL A 24 -40.98 -16.63 -19.17
CA VAL A 24 -40.92 -18.02 -18.69
C VAL A 24 -40.29 -18.00 -17.29
N LEU A 25 -41.15 -18.21 -16.31
CA LEU A 25 -40.74 -18.50 -14.95
C LEU A 25 -40.15 -19.92 -14.91
N VAL A 26 -38.86 -20.04 -14.63
CA VAL A 26 -38.25 -21.30 -14.20
C VAL A 26 -37.86 -21.16 -12.75
N THR A 27 -38.66 -21.77 -11.89
CA THR A 27 -38.35 -22.00 -10.47
C THR A 27 -37.33 -23.13 -10.37
N CYS A 28 -36.06 -22.83 -10.12
CA CYS A 28 -35.07 -23.79 -9.65
C CYS A 28 -34.93 -23.69 -8.13
N GLY A 29 -35.42 -24.69 -7.44
CA GLY A 29 -35.16 -24.87 -6.01
C GLY A 29 -33.71 -25.31 -5.79
N VAL A 30 -32.98 -24.54 -5.00
CA VAL A 30 -31.63 -24.89 -4.57
C VAL A 30 -31.74 -25.66 -3.25
N PHE A 31 -31.42 -26.94 -3.30
CA PHE A 31 -31.16 -27.75 -2.11
C PHE A 31 -29.74 -27.43 -1.61
N VAL A 32 -29.63 -26.79 -0.47
CA VAL A 32 -28.34 -26.62 0.24
C VAL A 32 -28.08 -27.92 1.01
N ALA A 33 -27.12 -28.71 0.54
CA ALA A 33 -26.56 -29.82 1.28
C ALA A 33 -25.36 -29.33 2.09
N LEU A 34 -25.54 -29.20 3.41
CA LEU A 34 -24.44 -28.99 4.35
C LEU A 34 -23.62 -30.29 4.43
N VAL A 35 -22.39 -30.26 3.90
CA VAL A 35 -21.39 -31.31 4.15
C VAL A 35 -20.49 -30.84 5.29
N ALA A 36 -20.73 -31.36 6.49
CA ALA A 36 -19.81 -31.20 7.59
C ALA A 36 -18.60 -32.14 7.39
N VAL A 37 -17.45 -31.61 7.10
CA VAL A 37 -16.19 -32.36 7.09
C VAL A 37 -15.61 -32.36 8.49
N ALA A 38 -15.73 -33.49 9.18
CA ALA A 38 -15.04 -33.72 10.44
C ALA A 38 -13.56 -34.06 10.15
N VAL A 39 -12.66 -33.17 10.52
CA VAL A 39 -11.23 -33.44 10.51
C VAL A 39 -10.85 -34.18 11.79
N SER A 40 -10.60 -35.48 11.69
CA SER A 40 -10.06 -36.30 12.75
C SER A 40 -8.55 -36.11 12.86
N ARG A 41 -8.09 -35.62 13.99
CA ARG A 41 -6.67 -35.58 14.37
C ARG A 41 -6.23 -36.99 14.84
N PRO A 42 -5.04 -37.49 14.43
CA PRO A 42 -4.44 -38.66 15.06
C PRO A 42 -3.77 -38.28 16.39
N PRO A 43 -3.69 -39.20 17.35
CA PRO A 43 -3.15 -38.94 18.68
C PRO A 43 -1.61 -38.91 18.66
N VAL A 44 -1.07 -37.94 19.39
CA VAL A 44 0.37 -37.84 19.67
C VAL A 44 0.69 -38.84 20.80
N THR A 45 1.52 -39.82 20.50
CA THR A 45 2.13 -40.69 21.51
C THR A 45 3.46 -40.11 21.94
N SER A 46 3.53 -39.72 23.21
CA SER A 46 4.78 -39.39 23.89
C SER A 46 5.51 -40.71 24.24
N SER A 47 6.79 -40.81 23.93
CA SER A 47 7.71 -41.70 24.61
C SER A 47 9.02 -41.00 24.92
N SER A 48 9.22 -40.77 26.19
CA SER A 48 10.50 -40.45 26.81
C SER A 48 11.38 -41.70 26.86
N THR A 49 12.67 -41.57 26.59
CA THR A 49 13.70 -42.11 27.51
C THR A 49 15.11 -41.67 27.09
N ALA A 50 15.86 -41.37 28.11
CA ALA A 50 17.22 -40.87 28.15
C ALA A 50 18.28 -41.94 27.90
N ARG A 51 19.47 -41.53 27.53
CA ARG A 51 20.80 -41.66 28.21
C ARG A 51 21.95 -41.79 27.25
N HIS A 52 22.94 -40.93 27.53
CA HIS A 52 24.39 -41.13 27.60
C HIS A 52 25.06 -42.12 26.61
N ASP A 53 26.08 -41.66 25.87
CA ASP A 53 27.46 -41.76 26.30
C ASP A 53 28.44 -41.03 25.35
N THR A 54 29.49 -40.59 25.96
CA THR A 54 30.71 -39.95 25.51
C THR A 54 31.54 -40.82 24.53
N ALA A 55 32.23 -40.20 23.60
CA ALA A 55 33.68 -40.44 23.33
C ALA A 55 34.26 -39.55 22.24
N ASP A 56 35.33 -38.92 22.56
CA ASP A 56 36.38 -38.29 21.76
C ASP A 56 36.75 -39.01 20.47
N ARG A 57 37.13 -38.24 19.45
CA ARG A 57 38.48 -38.32 18.82
C ARG A 57 38.66 -37.31 17.67
N ASP A 58 39.78 -36.65 17.77
CA ASP A 58 40.57 -35.84 16.85
C ASP A 58 40.50 -36.17 15.37
N GLY A 59 40.58 -35.12 14.53
CA GLY A 59 40.87 -35.24 13.12
C GLY A 59 40.95 -33.87 12.43
N ALA A 60 42.08 -33.19 12.59
CA ALA A 60 42.40 -31.95 11.89
C ALA A 60 42.53 -32.15 10.38
N HIS A 61 41.82 -31.38 9.57
CA HIS A 61 42.28 -31.01 8.24
C HIS A 61 42.04 -29.50 8.02
N ARG A 62 43.17 -28.81 8.07
CA ARG A 62 43.37 -27.42 7.69
C ARG A 62 43.33 -27.34 6.17
N ALA A 63 42.40 -26.60 5.59
CA ALA A 63 42.49 -26.17 4.22
C ALA A 63 42.62 -24.65 4.19
N ASP A 64 43.61 -24.18 3.48
CA ASP A 64 44.12 -22.83 3.40
C ASP A 64 43.06 -21.81 2.93
N ARG A 65 42.99 -20.73 3.67
CA ARG A 65 42.30 -19.48 3.28
C ARG A 65 43.30 -18.63 2.48
N PRO A 66 42.95 -18.07 1.34
CA PRO A 66 43.73 -17.00 0.74
C PRO A 66 43.53 -15.72 1.56
N THR A 67 44.61 -15.26 2.15
CA THR A 67 44.71 -13.92 2.75
C THR A 67 44.81 -12.87 1.63
N GLY A 68 43.77 -12.12 1.43
CA GLY A 68 43.77 -10.91 0.63
C GLY A 68 42.84 -9.90 1.28
N ASN A 69 43.42 -9.03 2.11
CA ASN A 69 42.76 -7.95 2.78
C ASN A 69 42.76 -6.73 1.84
N PRO A 70 41.63 -6.21 1.35
CA PRO A 70 41.60 -4.86 0.83
C PRO A 70 41.47 -3.89 2.00
N THR A 71 42.51 -3.15 2.27
CA THR A 71 42.50 -1.99 3.15
C THR A 71 41.61 -0.91 2.58
N GLY A 72 40.30 -0.94 2.93
CA GLY A 72 39.38 0.17 2.79
C GLY A 72 39.26 0.83 4.16
N ALA A 73 39.50 2.13 4.24
CA ALA A 73 39.36 2.92 5.45
C ALA A 73 37.93 2.76 5.99
N THR A 74 37.81 2.21 7.17
CA THR A 74 36.58 2.20 7.96
C THR A 74 36.33 3.62 8.47
N GLU A 75 35.33 4.29 7.91
CA GLU A 75 34.72 5.44 8.59
C GLU A 75 34.18 4.97 9.94
N PRO A 76 34.27 5.77 11.02
CA PRO A 76 33.85 5.37 12.34
C PRO A 76 32.33 5.11 12.32
N PHE A 77 31.94 3.86 12.51
CA PHE A 77 30.58 3.52 12.90
C PHE A 77 30.24 4.38 14.12
N LEU A 78 29.14 5.14 14.04
CA LEU A 78 28.55 5.69 15.25
C LEU A 78 28.22 4.51 16.15
N GLU A 79 28.87 4.49 17.34
CA GLU A 79 28.66 3.44 18.34
C GLU A 79 27.16 3.17 18.51
N PRO A 80 26.72 1.91 18.52
CA PRO A 80 25.33 1.60 18.84
C PRO A 80 25.04 2.13 20.23
N VAL A 81 24.06 2.99 20.36
CA VAL A 81 23.58 3.39 21.68
C VAL A 81 22.90 2.17 22.28
N ASP A 82 23.54 1.53 23.24
CA ASP A 82 23.12 0.30 23.94
C ASP A 82 21.76 0.41 24.65
N MET A 83 21.02 1.48 24.47
CA MET A 83 19.71 1.72 25.09
C MET A 83 18.52 1.18 24.30
N LEU A 84 18.73 0.76 23.06
CA LEU A 84 17.74 0.03 22.28
C LEU A 84 18.13 -1.45 22.29
N GLY A 85 18.12 -2.04 23.48
CA GLY A 85 18.46 -3.44 23.68
C GLY A 85 17.66 -4.32 22.70
N ASN A 86 18.34 -5.36 22.22
CA ASN A 86 17.82 -6.43 21.38
C ASN A 86 16.29 -6.46 21.33
N GLN A 87 15.70 -5.93 20.27
CA GLN A 87 14.25 -5.94 20.06
C GLN A 87 13.68 -7.38 19.93
N THR A 88 14.55 -8.37 19.79
CA THR A 88 14.21 -9.77 19.64
C THR A 88 13.84 -10.52 20.92
N ALA A 89 13.86 -9.89 22.12
CA ALA A 89 13.71 -10.66 23.38
C ALA A 89 12.76 -10.06 24.42
N ALA A 90 12.27 -8.86 24.28
CA ALA A 90 11.30 -8.29 25.22
C ALA A 90 10.21 -7.56 24.44
N ARG A 91 8.95 -7.82 24.79
CA ARG A 91 7.84 -6.97 24.30
C ARG A 91 8.24 -5.52 24.59
N PRO A 92 8.12 -4.62 23.59
CA PRO A 92 8.41 -3.22 23.81
C PRO A 92 7.59 -2.71 25.00
N VAL A 93 8.18 -1.83 25.82
CA VAL A 93 7.44 -1.18 26.90
C VAL A 93 6.45 -0.23 26.26
N THR A 94 5.17 -0.61 26.29
CA THR A 94 4.06 0.20 25.78
C THR A 94 3.27 0.81 26.94
N TYR A 95 2.62 1.92 26.68
CA TYR A 95 1.72 2.58 27.62
C TYR A 95 0.59 3.28 26.85
N GLU A 96 -0.56 3.45 27.49
CA GLU A 96 -1.64 4.25 26.91
C GLU A 96 -1.28 5.75 27.04
N GLY A 97 -1.03 6.38 25.90
CA GLY A 97 -0.82 7.81 25.78
C GLY A 97 -2.09 8.57 25.45
N ALA A 98 -1.96 9.89 25.30
CA ALA A 98 -3.07 10.75 24.89
C ALA A 98 -3.53 10.47 23.47
N ASP A 99 -2.60 10.04 22.61
CA ASP A 99 -2.82 9.91 21.15
C ASP A 99 -2.93 8.44 20.70
N GLY A 100 -2.86 7.48 21.62
CA GLY A 100 -2.98 6.05 21.35
C GLY A 100 -2.09 5.19 22.21
N VAL A 101 -1.84 3.95 21.79
CA VAL A 101 -0.85 3.09 22.43
C VAL A 101 0.54 3.52 21.96
N GLU A 102 1.39 3.92 22.89
CA GLU A 102 2.74 4.42 22.64
C GLU A 102 3.79 3.38 23.01
N ALA A 103 4.92 3.39 22.30
CA ALA A 103 6.09 2.56 22.60
C ALA A 103 7.29 3.44 22.99
N ALA A 104 7.91 3.11 24.12
CA ALA A 104 9.05 3.86 24.63
C ALA A 104 10.21 3.97 23.63
N TRP A 105 10.43 2.93 22.82
CA TRP A 105 11.50 2.92 21.83
C TRP A 105 11.24 3.91 20.68
N VAL A 106 9.98 4.08 20.22
CA VAL A 106 9.61 5.05 19.17
C VAL A 106 9.85 6.47 19.67
N VAL A 107 9.43 6.76 20.91
CA VAL A 107 9.68 8.05 21.56
C VAL A 107 11.18 8.32 21.66
N ALA A 108 11.98 7.34 22.10
CA ALA A 108 13.43 7.47 22.23
C ALA A 108 14.12 7.64 20.86
N GLU A 109 13.68 6.92 19.84
CA GLU A 109 14.23 7.04 18.49
C GLU A 109 13.97 8.45 17.92
N ASN A 110 12.75 8.96 18.04
CA ASN A 110 12.39 10.29 17.52
C ASN A 110 12.94 11.46 18.36
N ALA A 111 13.44 11.20 19.55
CA ALA A 111 14.20 12.18 20.34
C ALA A 111 15.65 12.35 19.84
N ARG A 112 16.16 11.46 18.98
CA ARG A 112 17.50 11.55 18.40
C ARG A 112 17.59 12.70 17.39
N PRO A 113 18.79 13.27 17.19
CA PRO A 113 18.98 14.30 16.18
C PRO A 113 18.64 13.81 14.78
N GLY A 114 17.74 14.50 14.11
CA GLY A 114 17.41 14.28 12.71
C GLY A 114 18.13 15.24 11.77
N THR A 115 17.83 15.12 10.48
CA THR A 115 18.38 15.98 9.41
C THR A 115 17.38 16.10 8.25
N THR A 116 17.46 17.20 7.53
CA THR A 116 16.75 17.39 6.25
C THR A 116 17.61 17.03 5.04
N SER A 117 18.81 16.48 5.24
CA SER A 117 19.72 16.10 4.14
C SER A 117 19.21 14.97 3.27
N TRP A 118 18.15 14.27 3.71
CA TRP A 118 17.45 13.28 2.90
C TRP A 118 16.71 13.94 1.72
N VAL A 119 16.25 15.17 1.85
CA VAL A 119 15.46 15.87 0.81
C VAL A 119 16.31 16.07 -0.45
N ILE A 120 15.76 15.71 -1.60
CA ILE A 120 16.33 16.03 -2.90
C ILE A 120 15.81 17.40 -3.35
N PRO A 121 16.71 18.38 -3.58
CA PRO A 121 16.27 19.68 -4.04
C PRO A 121 15.58 19.63 -5.43
N PRO A 122 14.55 20.45 -5.69
CA PRO A 122 13.84 20.45 -6.98
C PRO A 122 14.73 20.88 -8.17
N THR A 123 15.92 21.38 -7.91
CA THR A 123 16.91 21.72 -8.93
C THR A 123 17.67 20.51 -9.48
N VAL A 124 17.57 19.37 -8.81
CA VAL A 124 18.18 18.11 -9.27
C VAL A 124 17.34 17.54 -10.41
N THR A 125 18.01 17.16 -11.50
CA THR A 125 17.31 16.52 -12.62
C THR A 125 17.01 15.06 -12.27
N PRO A 126 15.75 14.63 -12.27
CA PRO A 126 15.38 13.24 -12.01
C PRO A 126 16.01 12.25 -12.99
N GLY A 127 16.17 10.99 -12.59
CA GLY A 127 16.61 9.88 -13.44
C GLY A 127 18.10 9.91 -13.87
N ARG A 128 18.92 10.83 -13.35
CA ARG A 128 20.37 10.86 -13.63
C ARG A 128 21.19 9.86 -12.82
N ILE A 129 20.62 9.37 -11.77
CA ILE A 129 21.03 8.22 -10.98
C ILE A 129 19.77 7.48 -10.59
N ALA A 130 19.71 6.19 -10.82
CA ALA A 130 18.55 5.37 -10.51
C ALA A 130 19.02 3.99 -10.04
N GLY A 131 18.22 3.33 -9.19
CA GLY A 131 18.55 2.01 -8.70
C GLY A 131 17.36 1.33 -8.05
N PHE A 132 17.56 0.07 -7.72
CA PHE A 132 16.62 -0.74 -6.96
C PHE A 132 17.37 -1.69 -6.01
N ALA A 133 16.68 -2.21 -5.03
CA ALA A 133 17.19 -3.20 -4.10
C ALA A 133 16.67 -4.60 -4.43
N ASN A 134 17.41 -5.63 -4.05
CA ASN A 134 16.96 -7.02 -4.15
C ASN A 134 15.83 -7.38 -3.17
N LEU A 135 15.52 -6.50 -2.23
CA LEU A 135 14.49 -6.67 -1.20
C LEU A 135 13.63 -5.41 -1.14
N THR A 136 12.33 -5.55 -0.90
CA THR A 136 11.40 -4.49 -0.51
C THR A 136 11.44 -4.25 0.99
N ASP A 137 11.56 -5.35 1.75
CA ASP A 137 11.73 -5.38 3.19
C ASP A 137 13.00 -6.14 3.55
N ALA A 138 13.65 -5.70 4.60
CA ALA A 138 14.80 -6.37 5.17
C ALA A 138 14.70 -6.43 6.70
N SER A 139 15.18 -7.51 7.28
CA SER A 139 15.29 -7.67 8.72
C SER A 139 16.75 -7.58 9.18
N ILE A 140 16.97 -7.37 10.49
CA ILE A 140 18.33 -7.40 11.04
C ILE A 140 18.98 -8.74 10.75
N GLY A 141 20.15 -8.69 10.09
CA GLY A 141 20.90 -9.86 9.66
C GLY A 141 20.86 -10.08 8.14
N ASP A 142 19.91 -9.50 7.45
CA ASP A 142 19.82 -9.57 5.99
C ASP A 142 20.92 -8.77 5.30
N THR A 143 21.16 -9.10 4.05
CA THR A 143 22.05 -8.35 3.17
C THR A 143 21.23 -7.71 2.06
N VAL A 144 21.22 -6.38 2.05
CA VAL A 144 20.62 -5.60 0.96
C VAL A 144 21.65 -5.42 -0.14
N THR A 145 21.28 -5.78 -1.37
CA THR A 145 22.08 -5.58 -2.57
C THR A 145 21.41 -4.56 -3.46
N LEU A 146 22.15 -3.53 -3.85
CA LEU A 146 21.71 -2.45 -4.71
C LEU A 146 22.25 -2.63 -6.14
N TYR A 147 21.40 -2.33 -7.08
CA TYR A 147 21.67 -2.26 -8.51
C TYR A 147 21.48 -0.80 -8.92
N VAL A 148 22.58 -0.11 -9.24
CA VAL A 148 22.57 1.34 -9.50
C VAL A 148 23.13 1.64 -10.86
N SER A 149 22.47 2.52 -11.61
CA SER A 149 22.89 3.04 -12.90
C SER A 149 23.10 4.56 -12.83
N THR A 150 24.29 5.02 -13.18
CA THR A 150 24.61 6.45 -13.24
C THR A 150 25.79 6.71 -14.18
N ALA A 151 25.80 7.88 -14.81
CA ALA A 151 26.96 8.39 -15.56
C ALA A 151 27.95 9.15 -14.67
N ALA A 152 27.67 9.34 -13.38
CA ALA A 152 28.61 9.94 -12.44
C ALA A 152 29.85 9.06 -12.30
N PRO A 153 31.08 9.60 -12.19
CA PRO A 153 32.30 8.82 -11.97
C PRO A 153 32.24 7.96 -10.71
N THR A 154 31.67 8.49 -9.63
CA THR A 154 31.44 7.80 -8.38
C THR A 154 30.11 8.21 -7.79
N PHE A 155 29.60 7.41 -6.88
CA PHE A 155 28.45 7.75 -6.05
C PHE A 155 28.60 7.13 -4.65
N ARG A 156 27.77 7.56 -3.72
CA ARG A 156 27.60 6.95 -2.41
C ARG A 156 26.12 6.75 -2.11
N VAL A 157 25.82 5.85 -1.19
CA VAL A 157 24.49 5.59 -0.68
C VAL A 157 24.43 6.09 0.75
N VAL A 158 23.36 6.82 1.09
CA VAL A 158 23.10 7.28 2.45
C VAL A 158 21.73 6.76 2.87
N ALA A 159 21.69 5.93 3.91
CA ALA A 159 20.43 5.39 4.45
C ALA A 159 19.82 6.37 5.45
N TYR A 160 18.64 6.86 5.16
CA TYR A 160 17.85 7.68 6.07
C TYR A 160 16.64 6.88 6.56
N ARG A 161 16.52 6.72 7.89
CA ARG A 161 15.28 6.27 8.50
C ARG A 161 14.30 7.44 8.51
N MET A 162 13.11 7.22 7.96
CA MET A 162 12.06 8.22 7.88
C MET A 162 11.22 8.19 9.16
N GLY A 163 10.80 9.36 9.63
CA GLY A 163 10.07 9.51 10.89
C GLY A 163 9.82 10.97 11.22
N TRP A 164 9.64 11.28 12.50
CA TRP A 164 9.39 12.66 12.94
C TRP A 164 10.67 13.46 13.18
N TYR A 165 11.56 12.94 14.03
CA TYR A 165 12.85 13.57 14.42
C TYR A 165 12.75 15.07 14.64
N GLN A 166 11.81 15.49 15.49
CA GLN A 166 11.55 16.90 15.82
C GLN A 166 11.21 17.78 14.58
N GLY A 167 10.56 17.19 13.58
CA GLY A 167 10.12 17.87 12.37
C GLY A 167 11.14 17.89 11.23
N THR A 168 12.31 17.27 11.38
CA THR A 168 13.30 17.17 10.29
C THR A 168 12.98 16.04 9.31
N GLY A 169 12.13 15.10 9.70
CA GLY A 169 11.57 14.06 8.84
C GLY A 169 12.45 12.83 8.61
N GLY A 170 13.74 12.88 8.93
CA GLY A 170 14.63 11.74 8.73
C GLY A 170 15.89 11.79 9.58
N ARG A 171 16.47 10.62 9.83
CA ARG A 171 17.76 10.46 10.50
C ARG A 171 18.69 9.62 9.65
N GLN A 172 19.90 10.11 9.42
CA GLN A 172 20.94 9.31 8.79
C GLN A 172 21.35 8.16 9.73
N VAL A 173 21.28 6.93 9.20
CA VAL A 173 21.62 5.71 9.93
C VAL A 173 22.96 5.15 9.47
N TRP A 174 23.20 5.21 8.15
CA TRP A 174 24.38 4.62 7.54
C TRP A 174 24.75 5.37 6.27
N ALA A 175 26.01 5.28 5.87
CA ALA A 175 26.49 5.73 4.57
C ALA A 175 27.58 4.79 4.04
N SER A 176 27.57 4.55 2.73
CA SER A 176 28.65 3.82 2.07
C SER A 176 29.90 4.68 1.91
N ALA A 177 31.05 4.01 1.69
CA ALA A 177 32.16 4.64 0.99
C ALA A 177 31.77 5.04 -0.43
N GLU A 178 32.64 5.80 -1.11
CA GLU A 178 32.50 6.09 -2.54
C GLU A 178 32.54 4.78 -3.35
N VAL A 179 31.57 4.60 -4.24
CA VAL A 179 31.43 3.43 -5.12
C VAL A 179 31.66 3.90 -6.56
N PRO A 180 32.40 3.18 -7.40
CA PRO A 180 32.51 3.52 -8.82
C PRO A 180 31.14 3.55 -9.50
N GLY A 181 30.87 4.64 -10.23
CA GLY A 181 29.67 4.77 -11.04
C GLY A 181 29.79 3.99 -12.35
N GLY A 182 28.67 3.66 -12.93
CA GLY A 182 28.58 2.97 -14.21
C GLY A 182 27.15 3.01 -14.76
N VAL A 183 27.04 3.14 -16.08
CA VAL A 183 25.76 3.03 -16.77
C VAL A 183 25.45 1.56 -16.96
N GLN A 184 24.39 1.08 -16.41
CA GLN A 184 23.89 -0.28 -16.57
C GLN A 184 23.26 -0.47 -17.97
N PRO A 185 23.16 -1.71 -18.47
CA PRO A 185 22.51 -1.98 -19.74
C PRO A 185 21.01 -1.61 -19.69
N ALA A 186 20.41 -1.43 -20.87
CA ALA A 186 18.97 -1.22 -20.96
C ALA A 186 18.23 -2.46 -20.43
N CYS A 187 17.15 -2.23 -19.69
CA CYS A 187 16.29 -3.28 -19.18
C CYS A 187 15.47 -3.87 -20.34
N PRO A 188 15.50 -5.18 -20.56
CA PRO A 188 14.71 -5.80 -21.61
C PRO A 188 13.21 -5.76 -21.32
N VAL A 189 12.42 -5.81 -22.39
CA VAL A 189 10.96 -6.02 -22.33
C VAL A 189 10.69 -7.48 -22.65
N THR A 190 10.02 -8.20 -21.76
CA THR A 190 9.58 -9.58 -22.00
C THR A 190 8.36 -9.58 -22.94
N PRO A 191 8.48 -10.15 -24.17
CA PRO A 191 7.36 -10.18 -25.11
C PRO A 191 6.14 -10.93 -24.57
N GLY A 192 4.96 -10.50 -24.96
CA GLY A 192 3.68 -11.13 -24.59
C GLY A 192 3.09 -10.60 -23.30
N VAL A 193 3.90 -10.38 -22.28
CA VAL A 193 3.46 -9.79 -20.99
C VAL A 193 3.89 -8.35 -20.81
N ASN A 194 4.73 -7.83 -21.70
CA ASN A 194 5.27 -6.46 -21.68
C ASN A 194 5.95 -6.08 -20.35
N MET A 195 6.55 -7.06 -19.67
CA MET A 195 7.28 -6.82 -18.44
C MET A 195 8.64 -6.18 -18.73
N VAL A 196 8.94 -5.10 -18.04
CA VAL A 196 10.30 -4.53 -17.98
C VAL A 196 10.97 -5.03 -16.71
N SER A 197 12.09 -5.74 -16.87
CA SER A 197 12.94 -6.15 -15.74
C SER A 197 14.38 -5.72 -16.00
N CYS A 198 15.04 -5.24 -14.97
CA CYS A 198 16.48 -4.90 -14.99
C CYS A 198 17.31 -5.98 -14.27
N ASP A 199 16.85 -7.22 -14.27
CA ASP A 199 17.57 -8.39 -13.73
C ASP A 199 18.93 -8.64 -14.45
N ASN A 200 19.13 -8.04 -15.61
CA ASN A 200 20.37 -7.97 -16.34
C ASN A 200 21.40 -6.96 -15.80
N TRP A 201 21.04 -6.19 -14.75
CA TRP A 201 21.98 -5.26 -14.12
C TRP A 201 22.95 -6.00 -13.21
N THR A 202 24.19 -5.48 -13.14
CA THR A 202 25.19 -5.99 -12.22
C THR A 202 25.00 -5.36 -10.84
N ALA A 203 25.08 -6.17 -9.79
CA ALA A 203 25.07 -5.70 -8.41
C ALA A 203 26.21 -4.68 -8.19
N THR A 204 25.88 -3.54 -7.62
CA THR A 204 26.82 -2.41 -7.49
C THR A 204 27.38 -2.28 -6.07
N LEU A 205 26.53 -2.55 -5.07
CA LEU A 205 26.87 -2.44 -3.66
C LEU A 205 26.01 -3.42 -2.85
N SER A 206 26.60 -4.06 -1.83
CA SER A 206 25.84 -4.82 -0.83
C SER A 206 26.26 -4.37 0.56
N PHE A 207 25.30 -4.33 1.48
CA PHE A 207 25.55 -3.99 2.88
C PHE A 207 24.64 -4.80 3.82
N PRO A 208 25.11 -5.16 5.02
CA PRO A 208 24.29 -5.86 5.99
C PRO A 208 23.35 -4.90 6.73
N VAL A 209 22.12 -5.35 6.98
CA VAL A 209 21.19 -4.69 7.91
C VAL A 209 21.62 -5.07 9.34
N THR A 210 22.22 -4.13 10.04
CA THR A 210 22.72 -4.34 11.40
C THR A 210 21.73 -3.80 12.43
N SER A 211 22.00 -3.97 13.72
CA SER A 211 21.21 -3.38 14.80
C SER A 211 21.18 -1.84 14.80
N ALA A 212 22.00 -1.17 13.99
CA ALA A 212 21.90 0.26 13.76
C ALA A 212 20.66 0.65 12.93
N PHE A 213 20.14 -0.27 12.12
CA PHE A 213 18.91 -0.11 11.37
C PHE A 213 17.73 -0.49 12.26
N VAL A 214 17.14 0.49 12.91
CA VAL A 214 15.90 0.32 13.69
C VAL A 214 14.75 0.14 12.72
N GLN A 215 13.77 -0.71 13.06
CA GLN A 215 12.59 -0.92 12.22
C GLN A 215 11.93 0.41 11.80
N GLY A 216 11.42 0.48 10.58
CA GLY A 216 10.85 1.70 10.01
C GLY A 216 11.05 1.79 8.50
N ASN A 217 10.51 2.82 7.90
CA ASN A 217 10.71 3.12 6.49
C ASN A 217 12.03 3.85 6.27
N TYR A 218 12.73 3.49 5.20
CA TYR A 218 14.02 4.05 4.82
C TYR A 218 13.99 4.57 3.39
N LEU A 219 14.66 5.69 3.18
CA LEU A 219 15.09 6.13 1.86
C LEU A 219 16.61 5.97 1.76
N LEU A 220 17.04 5.08 0.88
CA LEU A 220 18.44 4.92 0.52
C LEU A 220 18.75 5.99 -0.54
N LYS A 221 19.28 7.13 -0.11
CA LYS A 221 19.60 8.24 -1.01
C LYS A 221 20.88 7.95 -1.76
N LEU A 222 20.78 7.89 -3.09
CA LEU A 222 21.90 7.76 -4.02
C LEU A 222 22.44 9.17 -4.30
N VAL A 223 23.73 9.41 -4.09
CA VAL A 223 24.36 10.73 -4.26
C VAL A 223 25.56 10.59 -5.19
N GLY A 224 25.41 11.02 -6.44
CA GLY A 224 26.48 11.02 -7.44
C GLY A 224 27.44 12.18 -7.27
N SER A 225 28.72 11.97 -7.58
CA SER A 225 29.80 12.97 -7.48
C SER A 225 29.61 14.22 -8.36
N GLY A 226 28.69 14.17 -9.32
CA GLY A 226 28.30 15.31 -10.17
C GLY A 226 26.97 15.97 -9.70
N GLY A 227 26.48 15.70 -8.51
CA GLY A 227 25.25 16.29 -7.98
C GLY A 227 23.97 15.59 -8.44
N GLN A 228 24.06 14.38 -8.97
CA GLN A 228 22.91 13.53 -9.25
C GLN A 228 22.39 12.97 -7.93
N GLU A 229 21.08 12.98 -7.73
CA GLU A 229 20.46 12.40 -6.55
C GLU A 229 19.22 11.57 -6.94
N GLY A 230 18.97 10.52 -6.20
CA GLY A 230 17.82 9.63 -6.36
C GLY A 230 17.59 8.81 -5.10
N TYR A 231 16.47 8.10 -5.03
CA TYR A 231 16.13 7.23 -3.90
C TYR A 231 15.99 5.78 -4.34
N VAL A 232 16.15 4.89 -3.37
CA VAL A 232 15.64 3.53 -3.36
C VAL A 232 14.92 3.33 -2.04
N PRO A 233 13.59 3.09 -2.02
CA PRO A 233 12.86 2.81 -0.79
C PRO A 233 13.21 1.43 -0.25
N LEU A 234 13.14 1.27 1.06
CA LEU A 234 13.35 0.02 1.77
C LEU A 234 12.59 0.08 3.10
N ALA A 235 11.82 -0.94 3.44
CA ALA A 235 11.36 -1.12 4.81
C ALA A 235 12.39 -1.93 5.60
N VAL A 236 12.56 -1.62 6.88
CA VAL A 236 13.24 -2.50 7.83
C VAL A 236 12.19 -2.98 8.81
N SER A 237 11.88 -4.27 8.74
CA SER A 237 10.82 -4.92 9.49
C SER A 237 11.36 -5.79 10.62
N ASP A 238 10.52 -6.02 11.62
CA ASP A 238 10.72 -7.06 12.63
C ASP A 238 9.63 -8.12 12.49
N PRO A 239 9.92 -9.28 11.89
CA PRO A 239 8.91 -10.34 11.69
C PRO A 239 8.32 -10.90 12.99
N THR A 240 8.93 -10.61 14.13
CA THR A 240 8.45 -11.03 15.46
C THR A 240 7.67 -9.93 16.19
N SER A 241 7.45 -8.80 15.53
CA SER A 241 6.75 -7.66 16.11
C SER A 241 5.33 -8.01 16.54
N THR A 242 4.97 -7.52 17.72
CA THR A 242 3.59 -7.53 18.22
C THR A 242 3.12 -6.10 18.52
N ALA A 243 3.67 -5.14 17.77
CA ALA A 243 3.29 -3.75 17.89
C ALA A 243 1.78 -3.58 17.70
N THR A 244 1.21 -2.60 18.35
CA THR A 244 -0.22 -2.33 18.29
C THR A 244 -0.68 -2.00 16.87
N TYR A 245 0.13 -1.22 16.14
CA TYR A 245 -0.20 -0.73 14.80
C TYR A 245 0.76 -1.31 13.76
N LEU A 246 0.21 -2.06 12.80
CA LEU A 246 0.92 -2.50 11.60
C LEU A 246 0.67 -1.51 10.47
N VAL A 247 1.71 -0.87 10.00
CA VAL A 247 1.69 -0.01 8.80
C VAL A 247 2.10 -0.85 7.60
N VAL A 248 1.21 -0.99 6.63
CA VAL A 248 1.47 -1.74 5.40
C VAL A 248 1.85 -0.76 4.29
N ASN A 249 3.09 -0.85 3.81
CA ASN A 249 3.56 -0.10 2.66
C ASN A 249 3.03 -0.75 1.37
N ARG A 250 2.40 0.02 0.51
CA ARG A 250 1.66 -0.41 -0.68
C ARG A 250 2.57 -0.65 -1.91
N SER A 251 3.59 -1.46 -1.75
CA SER A 251 4.61 -1.71 -2.80
C SER A 251 4.04 -2.32 -4.07
N PHE A 252 2.97 -3.13 -3.99
CA PHE A 252 2.27 -3.67 -5.14
C PHE A 252 1.67 -2.56 -6.00
N THR A 253 0.88 -1.68 -5.39
CA THR A 253 0.28 -0.56 -6.11
C THR A 253 1.33 0.35 -6.72
N GLU A 254 2.37 0.69 -5.96
CA GLU A 254 3.47 1.52 -6.46
C GLU A 254 4.20 0.88 -7.64
N GLN A 255 4.45 -0.43 -7.61
CA GLN A 255 5.09 -1.13 -8.72
C GLN A 255 4.15 -1.29 -9.90
N GLY A 256 2.86 -1.53 -9.65
CA GLY A 256 1.81 -1.60 -10.66
C GLY A 256 1.68 -0.32 -11.48
N TRP A 257 1.89 0.84 -10.86
CA TRP A 257 1.86 2.16 -11.51
C TRP A 257 3.21 2.60 -12.09
N ASN A 258 4.32 2.01 -11.67
CA ASN A 258 5.66 2.37 -12.11
C ASN A 258 5.83 2.24 -13.63
N THR A 259 6.10 3.35 -14.31
CA THR A 259 6.24 3.41 -15.78
C THR A 259 7.68 3.26 -16.28
N TYR A 260 8.63 2.93 -15.40
CA TYR A 260 10.03 2.74 -15.78
C TYR A 260 10.18 1.75 -16.93
N GLY A 261 10.83 2.20 -18.00
CA GLY A 261 11.00 1.43 -19.23
C GLY A 261 9.79 1.48 -20.17
N GLY A 262 8.75 2.27 -19.85
CA GLY A 262 7.62 2.56 -20.72
C GLY A 262 6.40 1.64 -20.56
N PHE A 263 6.37 0.78 -19.52
CA PHE A 263 5.27 -0.15 -19.28
C PHE A 263 4.92 -0.25 -17.79
N SER A 264 3.61 -0.19 -17.51
CA SER A 264 3.02 -0.45 -16.20
C SER A 264 1.70 -1.23 -16.39
N PHE A 265 0.97 -1.54 -15.31
CA PHE A 265 -0.38 -2.12 -15.44
C PHE A 265 -1.39 -1.17 -16.09
N TYR A 266 -1.05 0.11 -16.21
CA TYR A 266 -1.93 1.19 -16.69
C TYR A 266 -1.44 1.84 -17.99
N GLN A 267 -0.17 1.70 -18.31
CA GLN A 267 0.44 2.33 -19.48
C GLN A 267 1.32 1.35 -20.26
N GLY A 268 1.42 1.61 -21.55
CA GLY A 268 2.31 0.88 -22.45
C GLY A 268 2.66 1.69 -23.69
N THR A 269 3.71 1.28 -24.38
CA THR A 269 4.18 1.89 -25.63
C THR A 269 3.93 0.97 -26.83
N GLY A 270 3.76 1.57 -28.00
CA GLY A 270 3.53 0.83 -29.24
C GLY A 270 2.05 0.60 -29.59
N PRO A 271 1.78 -0.03 -30.75
CA PRO A 271 0.43 -0.31 -31.18
C PRO A 271 -0.22 -1.42 -30.34
N CYS A 272 -1.53 -1.33 -30.18
CA CYS A 272 -2.29 -2.43 -29.63
C CYS A 272 -2.19 -3.69 -30.48
N PRO A 273 -2.14 -4.88 -29.88
CA PRO A 273 -2.29 -6.13 -30.61
C PRO A 273 -3.58 -6.16 -31.40
N ALA A 274 -3.56 -6.75 -32.61
CA ALA A 274 -4.75 -6.82 -33.44
C ALA A 274 -5.86 -7.63 -32.76
N GLY A 275 -7.08 -7.04 -32.67
CA GLY A 275 -8.24 -7.68 -32.07
C GLY A 275 -8.40 -7.46 -30.57
N THR A 276 -7.47 -6.76 -29.89
CA THR A 276 -7.65 -6.39 -28.50
C THR A 276 -8.52 -5.13 -28.36
N PRO A 277 -9.37 -5.04 -27.32
CA PRO A 277 -10.05 -3.80 -26.98
C PRO A 277 -9.03 -2.67 -26.75
N THR A 278 -9.37 -1.46 -27.20
CA THR A 278 -8.49 -0.29 -26.97
C THR A 278 -8.51 0.21 -25.53
N TYR A 279 -9.34 -0.38 -24.71
CA TYR A 279 -9.55 0.01 -23.34
C TYR A 279 -9.58 -1.21 -22.39
N PRO A 280 -9.01 -1.17 -21.21
CA PRO A 280 -7.96 -0.23 -20.77
C PRO A 280 -6.72 -0.41 -21.65
N VAL A 281 -5.71 0.42 -21.57
CA VAL A 281 -4.56 0.44 -22.49
C VAL A 281 -4.12 -0.98 -22.89
N CYS A 282 -4.38 -1.35 -24.13
CA CYS A 282 -4.24 -2.72 -24.65
C CYS A 282 -2.79 -3.24 -24.68
N ASN A 283 -1.82 -2.31 -24.68
CA ASN A 283 -0.38 -2.58 -24.70
C ASN A 283 0.27 -2.46 -23.31
N ARG A 284 -0.52 -2.38 -22.22
CA ARG A 284 0.00 -2.37 -20.86
C ARG A 284 0.82 -3.61 -20.52
N ALA A 285 1.59 -3.56 -19.44
CA ALA A 285 2.17 -4.75 -18.83
C ALA A 285 1.09 -5.68 -18.26
N ARG A 286 1.31 -6.99 -18.30
CA ARG A 286 0.57 -8.03 -17.57
C ARG A 286 1.37 -8.54 -16.37
N VAL A 287 2.66 -8.26 -16.40
CA VAL A 287 3.58 -8.53 -15.30
C VAL A 287 4.45 -7.30 -15.14
N VAL A 288 4.67 -6.86 -13.90
CA VAL A 288 5.65 -5.84 -13.57
C VAL A 288 6.70 -6.43 -12.64
N SER A 289 7.91 -5.88 -12.65
CA SER A 289 9.03 -6.43 -11.88
C SER A 289 9.52 -5.43 -10.84
N PHE A 290 9.76 -5.89 -9.62
CA PHE A 290 10.48 -5.17 -8.58
C PHE A 290 11.99 -5.02 -8.90
N ASP A 291 12.48 -5.73 -9.90
CA ASP A 291 13.85 -5.64 -10.38
C ASP A 291 14.01 -4.48 -11.37
N ARG A 292 13.52 -3.29 -11.00
CA ARG A 292 13.68 -2.05 -11.76
C ARG A 292 13.52 -0.83 -10.85
N PRO A 293 14.15 0.31 -11.18
CA PRO A 293 13.94 1.54 -10.43
C PRO A 293 12.49 2.03 -10.51
N TYR A 294 12.05 2.81 -9.52
CA TYR A 294 10.89 3.67 -9.68
C TYR A 294 11.25 4.91 -10.49
N ASP A 295 10.36 5.39 -11.34
CA ASP A 295 10.56 6.56 -12.20
C ASP A 295 9.90 7.84 -11.68
N THR A 296 9.07 7.75 -10.64
CA THR A 296 8.43 8.88 -9.95
C THR A 296 9.10 9.16 -8.60
N GLY A 297 8.81 10.33 -8.00
CA GLY A 297 9.32 10.69 -6.67
C GLY A 297 10.86 10.72 -6.56
N ASN A 298 11.59 10.92 -7.67
CA ASN A 298 13.06 10.72 -7.74
C ASN A 298 13.50 9.30 -7.35
N GLY A 299 12.64 8.30 -7.52
CA GLY A 299 12.88 6.89 -7.18
C GLY A 299 12.24 6.44 -5.87
N SER A 300 11.49 7.31 -5.17
CA SER A 300 10.72 6.93 -3.98
C SER A 300 9.27 6.55 -4.27
N SER A 301 8.86 6.55 -5.54
CA SER A 301 7.45 6.46 -5.92
C SER A 301 6.61 7.52 -5.21
N ASP A 302 5.41 7.20 -4.74
CA ASP A 302 4.52 8.14 -4.05
C ASP A 302 4.67 8.12 -2.52
N PHE A 303 5.67 7.41 -2.00
CA PHE A 303 5.93 7.31 -0.54
C PHE A 303 5.87 8.66 0.18
N LEU A 304 6.48 9.70 -0.40
CA LEU A 304 6.57 11.02 0.26
C LEU A 304 5.23 11.76 0.36
N GLY A 305 4.27 11.46 -0.52
CA GLY A 305 2.93 12.04 -0.53
C GLY A 305 1.93 11.22 0.27
N ASP A 306 1.84 9.94 -0.05
CA ASP A 306 0.72 9.10 0.34
C ASP A 306 1.01 8.20 1.56
N GLU A 307 2.25 8.13 2.03
CA GLU A 307 2.62 7.32 3.19
C GLU A 307 3.33 8.12 4.27
N PHE A 308 4.32 8.91 3.89
CA PHE A 308 5.21 9.59 4.84
C PHE A 308 4.51 10.54 5.83
N PRO A 309 3.46 11.30 5.48
CA PRO A 309 2.77 12.13 6.46
C PRO A 309 2.15 11.31 7.62
N LEU A 310 1.64 10.10 7.34
CA LEU A 310 1.17 9.19 8.38
C LEU A 310 2.34 8.63 9.21
N VAL A 311 3.43 8.23 8.56
CA VAL A 311 4.65 7.79 9.27
C VAL A 311 5.12 8.88 10.23
N GLN A 312 5.20 10.14 9.77
CA GLN A 312 5.55 11.27 10.64
C GLN A 312 4.57 11.46 11.78
N PHE A 313 3.29 11.29 11.54
CA PHE A 313 2.25 11.39 12.55
C PHE A 313 2.44 10.32 13.63
N CYS A 314 2.50 9.06 13.25
CA CYS A 314 2.69 7.94 14.18
C CYS A 314 3.98 8.10 15.00
N GLU A 315 5.07 8.43 14.36
CA GLU A 315 6.37 8.61 14.98
C GLU A 315 6.44 9.84 15.90
N ARG A 316 5.73 10.93 15.54
CA ARG A 316 5.61 12.16 16.36
C ARG A 316 4.94 11.89 17.69
N TYR A 317 3.88 11.09 17.66
CA TYR A 317 3.12 10.73 18.86
C TYR A 317 3.65 9.48 19.56
N GLY A 318 4.77 8.93 19.09
CA GLY A 318 5.43 7.78 19.72
C GLY A 318 4.59 6.51 19.67
N LEU A 319 3.68 6.37 18.72
CA LEU A 319 2.78 5.23 18.62
C LEU A 319 3.57 3.92 18.48
N ASP A 320 3.03 2.85 19.05
CA ASP A 320 3.60 1.50 19.01
C ASP A 320 3.41 0.88 17.61
N VAL A 321 4.23 1.34 16.64
CA VAL A 321 4.14 0.98 15.23
C VAL A 321 5.22 -0.01 14.81
N THR A 322 4.88 -0.83 13.82
CA THR A 322 5.81 -1.61 12.99
C THR A 322 5.44 -1.44 11.52
N TYR A 323 6.39 -1.76 10.63
CA TYR A 323 6.26 -1.52 9.20
C TYR A 323 6.58 -2.79 8.43
N VAL A 324 5.75 -3.10 7.44
CA VAL A 324 5.99 -4.18 6.46
C VAL A 324 5.52 -3.70 5.09
N SER A 325 5.98 -4.34 4.01
CA SER A 325 5.31 -4.19 2.72
C SER A 325 4.23 -5.26 2.52
N ASP A 326 3.30 -5.01 1.60
CA ASP A 326 2.35 -5.98 1.07
C ASP A 326 3.07 -7.22 0.49
N VAL A 327 4.24 -7.06 -0.12
CA VAL A 327 5.11 -8.18 -0.57
C VAL A 327 5.46 -9.12 0.59
N SER A 328 5.79 -8.55 1.77
CA SER A 328 6.08 -9.36 2.96
C SER A 328 4.85 -10.04 3.53
N LEU A 329 3.66 -9.41 3.44
CA LEU A 329 2.40 -10.04 3.84
C LEU A 329 2.00 -11.19 2.90
N ASP A 330 2.29 -11.07 1.59
CA ASP A 330 2.10 -12.20 0.66
C ASP A 330 3.03 -13.37 0.99
N ALA A 331 4.29 -13.08 1.30
CA ALA A 331 5.30 -14.10 1.62
C ALA A 331 5.06 -14.77 2.99
N ASP A 332 4.63 -14.01 4.00
CA ASP A 332 4.33 -14.49 5.35
C ASP A 332 3.04 -13.88 5.91
N PRO A 333 1.89 -14.52 5.69
CA PRO A 333 0.59 -14.02 6.15
C PRO A 333 0.46 -13.96 7.68
N GLN A 334 1.37 -14.61 8.44
CA GLN A 334 1.34 -14.56 9.91
C GLN A 334 1.67 -13.16 10.43
N LEU A 335 2.36 -12.34 9.65
CA LEU A 335 2.68 -10.96 10.02
C LEU A 335 1.44 -10.13 10.33
N ALA A 336 0.31 -10.36 9.66
CA ALA A 336 -0.94 -9.63 9.92
C ALA A 336 -1.61 -10.00 11.27
N LEU A 337 -1.33 -11.20 11.83
CA LEU A 337 -2.17 -11.79 12.88
C LEU A 337 -1.84 -11.32 14.31
N HIS A 338 -0.82 -10.49 14.50
CA HIS A 338 -0.32 -10.15 15.83
C HIS A 338 -0.57 -8.69 16.24
N HIS A 339 -1.35 -7.96 15.44
CA HIS A 339 -1.57 -6.53 15.58
C HIS A 339 -3.05 -6.22 15.89
N ARG A 340 -3.29 -5.13 16.64
CA ARG A 340 -4.66 -4.68 16.93
C ARG A 340 -5.22 -3.81 15.83
N VAL A 341 -4.34 -3.15 15.08
CA VAL A 341 -4.72 -2.23 14.00
C VAL A 341 -3.83 -2.49 12.80
N ILE A 342 -4.44 -2.63 11.64
CA ILE A 342 -3.74 -2.70 10.36
C ILE A 342 -4.10 -1.44 9.58
N LEU A 343 -3.08 -0.74 9.09
CA LEU A 343 -3.20 0.53 8.38
C LEU A 343 -2.82 0.32 6.91
N SER A 344 -3.81 0.44 6.04
CA SER A 344 -3.67 0.51 4.58
C SER A 344 -3.56 1.98 4.16
N LEU A 345 -2.65 2.32 3.26
CA LEU A 345 -2.19 3.68 3.06
C LEU A 345 -2.55 4.23 1.67
N GLY A 346 -3.24 5.37 1.64
CA GLY A 346 -3.46 6.16 0.43
C GLY A 346 -4.11 5.36 -0.71
N HIS A 347 -3.43 5.23 -1.84
CA HIS A 347 -3.89 4.44 -2.97
C HIS A 347 -3.42 3.00 -2.85
N ASP A 348 -4.06 2.20 -2.01
CA ASP A 348 -3.73 0.79 -1.79
C ASP A 348 -4.65 -0.13 -2.60
N GLU A 349 -4.54 0.01 -3.92
CA GLU A 349 -5.45 -0.57 -4.92
C GLU A 349 -5.22 -2.07 -5.14
N THR A 350 -3.96 -2.52 -5.02
CA THR A 350 -3.50 -3.79 -5.55
C THR A 350 -3.13 -4.74 -4.44
N TRP A 351 -3.88 -5.84 -4.30
CA TRP A 351 -3.72 -6.82 -3.22
C TRP A 351 -3.54 -8.24 -3.77
N SER A 352 -2.72 -9.04 -3.10
CA SER A 352 -2.63 -10.47 -3.37
C SER A 352 -3.71 -11.27 -2.64
N TYR A 353 -3.92 -12.53 -3.07
CA TYR A 353 -4.82 -13.44 -2.35
C TYR A 353 -4.35 -13.70 -0.91
N THR A 354 -3.06 -13.93 -0.73
CA THR A 354 -2.47 -14.27 0.57
C THR A 354 -2.59 -13.10 1.54
N GLU A 355 -2.24 -11.90 1.11
CA GLU A 355 -2.38 -10.67 1.89
C GLU A 355 -3.84 -10.43 2.29
N ARG A 356 -4.76 -10.41 1.30
CA ARG A 356 -6.18 -10.17 1.56
C ARG A 356 -6.76 -11.17 2.55
N ALA A 357 -6.47 -12.46 2.38
CA ALA A 357 -6.93 -13.50 3.29
C ALA A 357 -6.36 -13.32 4.70
N ALA A 358 -5.07 -12.94 4.82
CA ALA A 358 -4.43 -12.73 6.12
C ALA A 358 -5.03 -11.55 6.88
N VAL A 359 -5.22 -10.42 6.21
CA VAL A 359 -5.81 -9.21 6.83
C VAL A 359 -7.28 -9.46 7.21
N GLN A 360 -8.03 -10.15 6.36
CA GLN A 360 -9.42 -10.51 6.67
C GLN A 360 -9.50 -11.49 7.85
N ILE A 361 -8.62 -12.48 7.94
CA ILE A 361 -8.53 -13.38 9.10
C ILE A 361 -8.17 -12.58 10.37
N ALA A 362 -7.24 -11.63 10.30
CA ALA A 362 -6.91 -10.78 11.43
C ALA A 362 -8.15 -9.97 11.90
N HIS A 363 -8.91 -9.41 10.96
CA HIS A 363 -10.15 -8.70 11.23
C HIS A 363 -11.20 -9.59 11.89
N ASP A 364 -11.43 -10.80 11.37
CA ASP A 364 -12.37 -11.80 11.95
C ASP A 364 -11.97 -12.20 13.38
N HIS A 365 -10.72 -11.97 13.77
CA HIS A 365 -10.21 -12.20 15.13
C HIS A 365 -10.13 -10.91 15.98
N GLY A 366 -10.73 -9.82 15.51
CA GLY A 366 -10.90 -8.59 16.26
C GLY A 366 -9.84 -7.50 15.98
N ALA A 367 -8.98 -7.66 15.00
CA ALA A 367 -8.14 -6.57 14.53
C ALA A 367 -9.01 -5.50 13.84
N ASN A 368 -8.69 -4.25 14.07
CA ASN A 368 -9.32 -3.13 13.39
C ASN A 368 -8.54 -2.80 12.11
N ILE A 369 -9.25 -2.43 11.05
CA ILE A 369 -8.65 -2.08 9.76
C ILE A 369 -8.94 -0.61 9.46
N VAL A 370 -7.93 0.12 9.00
CA VAL A 370 -8.10 1.52 8.59
C VAL A 370 -7.57 1.67 7.17
N PHE A 371 -8.46 1.90 6.24
CA PHE A 371 -8.15 2.32 4.89
C PHE A 371 -8.06 3.85 4.87
N LEU A 372 -6.83 4.37 4.93
CA LEU A 372 -6.56 5.82 4.88
C LEU A 372 -6.41 6.29 3.43
N GLY A 373 -7.37 5.95 2.60
CA GLY A 373 -7.26 6.15 1.17
C GLY A 373 -8.56 5.91 0.42
N ALA A 374 -8.42 5.39 -0.79
CA ALA A 374 -9.51 4.93 -1.65
C ALA A 374 -9.01 3.91 -2.67
N ALA A 375 -9.94 3.31 -3.43
CA ALA A 375 -9.72 2.18 -4.34
C ALA A 375 -9.09 0.97 -3.61
N ALA A 376 -9.28 0.89 -2.29
CA ALA A 376 -8.69 -0.15 -1.48
C ALA A 376 -9.16 -1.54 -1.91
N VAL A 377 -8.23 -2.52 -1.97
CA VAL A 377 -8.54 -3.92 -2.31
C VAL A 377 -9.24 -4.09 -3.66
N LEU A 378 -9.02 -3.19 -4.62
CA LEU A 378 -9.73 -3.20 -5.90
C LEU A 378 -9.14 -4.22 -6.88
N ARG A 379 -7.80 -4.28 -7.00
CA ARG A 379 -7.11 -5.11 -8.00
C ARG A 379 -6.51 -6.36 -7.38
N HIS A 380 -6.67 -7.46 -8.09
CA HIS A 380 -6.12 -8.74 -7.70
C HIS A 380 -4.79 -9.01 -8.39
N VAL A 381 -3.74 -9.26 -7.60
CA VAL A 381 -2.42 -9.67 -8.10
C VAL A 381 -1.98 -11.01 -7.53
N ARG A 382 -0.97 -11.59 -8.15
CA ARG A 382 -0.22 -12.72 -7.59
C ARG A 382 1.26 -12.54 -7.83
N MET A 383 2.07 -13.03 -6.90
CA MET A 383 3.51 -12.92 -6.96
C MET A 383 4.15 -14.11 -7.67
N GLN A 384 5.30 -13.83 -8.31
CA GLN A 384 6.15 -14.81 -8.96
C GLN A 384 7.62 -14.48 -8.68
N PRO A 385 8.52 -15.50 -8.69
CA PRO A 385 9.96 -15.27 -8.56
C PRO A 385 10.57 -14.69 -9.83
N SER A 386 11.64 -13.92 -9.68
CA SER A 386 12.56 -13.53 -10.74
C SER A 386 13.92 -14.22 -10.58
N PRO A 387 14.87 -14.03 -11.52
CA PRO A 387 16.26 -14.47 -11.34
C PRO A 387 16.96 -13.88 -10.11
N LEU A 388 16.48 -12.74 -9.56
CA LEU A 388 17.09 -12.08 -8.40
C LEU A 388 16.49 -12.51 -7.06
N GLY A 389 15.39 -13.24 -7.06
CA GLY A 389 14.79 -13.75 -5.81
C GLY A 389 13.33 -14.16 -5.93
N PRO A 390 12.75 -14.66 -4.83
CA PRO A 390 11.31 -14.88 -4.73
C PRO A 390 10.56 -13.54 -4.69
N GLU A 391 9.25 -13.57 -4.93
CA GLU A 391 8.34 -12.42 -4.81
C GLU A 391 8.86 -11.14 -5.49
N ARG A 392 9.35 -11.28 -6.74
CA ARG A 392 9.94 -10.16 -7.48
C ARG A 392 9.18 -9.74 -8.74
N GLU A 393 8.19 -10.52 -9.14
CA GLU A 393 7.34 -10.23 -10.28
C GLU A 393 5.88 -10.25 -9.84
N GLU A 394 5.16 -9.17 -10.13
CA GLU A 394 3.77 -8.99 -9.80
C GLU A 394 2.92 -9.14 -11.07
N VAL A 395 1.91 -10.00 -11.02
CA VAL A 395 1.09 -10.39 -12.16
C VAL A 395 -0.32 -9.82 -12.04
N ASN A 396 -0.77 -9.07 -13.05
CA ASN A 396 -2.16 -8.64 -13.21
C ASN A 396 -2.55 -8.60 -14.69
N TYR A 397 -3.32 -9.58 -15.13
CA TYR A 397 -3.80 -9.62 -16.51
C TYR A 397 -4.97 -8.66 -16.76
N ARG A 398 -5.72 -8.24 -15.71
CA ARG A 398 -6.93 -7.40 -15.79
C ARG A 398 -8.04 -7.94 -16.71
N ASP A 399 -7.81 -9.07 -17.32
CA ASP A 399 -8.78 -9.86 -18.10
C ASP A 399 -8.48 -11.32 -17.81
N ALA A 400 -9.35 -11.97 -17.07
CA ALA A 400 -9.18 -13.37 -16.67
C ALA A 400 -8.88 -14.29 -17.86
N THR A 401 -9.46 -14.00 -19.03
CA THR A 401 -9.27 -14.82 -20.24
C THR A 401 -7.85 -14.71 -20.83
N GLU A 402 -7.09 -13.68 -20.47
CA GLU A 402 -5.68 -13.53 -20.82
C GLU A 402 -4.76 -14.30 -19.84
N ASP A 403 -5.25 -14.59 -18.61
CA ASP A 403 -4.43 -15.25 -17.58
C ASP A 403 -4.26 -16.74 -17.88
N PRO A 404 -3.02 -17.24 -17.98
CA PRO A 404 -2.75 -18.68 -18.20
C PRO A 404 -3.34 -19.62 -17.15
N LEU A 405 -3.75 -19.10 -15.97
CA LEU A 405 -4.41 -19.88 -14.94
C LEU A 405 -5.93 -19.95 -15.10
N ASP A 406 -6.53 -19.20 -16.03
CA ASP A 406 -7.97 -19.27 -16.27
C ASP A 406 -8.39 -20.68 -16.69
N GLY A 407 -9.38 -21.24 -15.97
CA GLY A 407 -9.80 -22.64 -16.15
C GLY A 407 -8.77 -23.69 -15.67
N HIS A 408 -7.66 -23.28 -15.08
CA HIS A 408 -6.57 -24.15 -14.63
C HIS A 408 -6.21 -23.89 -13.16
N GLY A 409 -6.86 -24.56 -12.22
CA GLY A 409 -6.54 -24.46 -10.79
C GLY A 409 -7.54 -23.63 -9.99
N SER A 410 -7.05 -22.92 -8.96
CA SER A 410 -7.91 -22.12 -8.10
C SER A 410 -8.35 -20.82 -8.79
N PRO A 411 -9.65 -20.52 -8.86
CA PRO A 411 -10.15 -19.23 -9.33
C PRO A 411 -9.56 -18.04 -8.57
N LEU A 412 -9.19 -18.26 -7.30
CA LEU A 412 -8.60 -17.23 -6.43
C LEU A 412 -7.17 -16.84 -6.80
N LEU A 413 -6.57 -17.49 -7.79
CA LEU A 413 -5.24 -17.14 -8.32
C LEU A 413 -5.31 -16.52 -9.72
N VAL A 414 -6.49 -16.44 -10.32
CA VAL A 414 -6.69 -15.83 -11.63
C VAL A 414 -6.84 -14.32 -11.47
N THR A 415 -5.97 -13.56 -12.12
CA THR A 415 -5.94 -12.10 -12.00
C THR A 415 -6.85 -11.43 -13.03
N GLY A 416 -8.10 -11.20 -12.65
CA GLY A 416 -9.11 -10.49 -13.45
C GLY A 416 -9.01 -8.97 -13.36
N ASN A 417 -10.07 -8.28 -13.77
CA ASN A 417 -10.12 -6.81 -13.71
C ASN A 417 -10.14 -6.29 -12.26
N THR A 418 -11.02 -6.87 -11.45
CA THR A 418 -11.15 -6.55 -10.01
C THR A 418 -11.35 -7.85 -9.24
N TRP A 419 -11.27 -7.78 -7.92
CA TRP A 419 -11.62 -8.90 -7.05
C TRP A 419 -13.07 -9.38 -7.24
N ALA A 420 -13.99 -8.44 -7.49
CA ALA A 420 -15.40 -8.74 -7.77
C ALA A 420 -15.65 -9.38 -9.14
N SER A 421 -14.65 -9.37 -10.04
CA SER A 421 -14.79 -9.93 -11.39
C SER A 421 -14.65 -11.45 -11.40
N PRO A 422 -15.42 -12.19 -12.25
CA PRO A 422 -15.19 -13.61 -12.46
C PRO A 422 -13.76 -13.89 -12.95
N PRO A 423 -13.19 -15.06 -12.60
CA PRO A 423 -13.78 -16.16 -11.83
C PRO A 423 -13.59 -16.04 -10.31
N THR A 424 -13.00 -14.96 -9.82
CA THR A 424 -12.71 -14.76 -8.39
C THR A 424 -13.97 -14.48 -7.60
N ASP A 425 -14.87 -13.63 -8.10
CA ASP A 425 -16.18 -13.28 -7.52
C ASP A 425 -16.12 -12.96 -6.02
N TRP A 426 -15.05 -12.29 -5.58
CA TRP A 426 -14.84 -11.91 -4.18
C TRP A 426 -14.78 -10.39 -4.05
N SER A 427 -15.97 -9.76 -3.95
CA SER A 427 -16.08 -8.31 -3.84
C SER A 427 -15.36 -7.77 -2.59
N GLU A 428 -14.79 -6.58 -2.73
CA GLU A 428 -14.18 -5.79 -1.66
C GLU A 428 -15.22 -5.21 -0.70
N VAL A 429 -16.42 -4.90 -1.17
CA VAL A 429 -17.44 -4.14 -0.45
C VAL A 429 -17.80 -4.69 0.94
N PRO A 430 -18.03 -6.01 1.14
CA PRO A 430 -18.33 -6.53 2.47
C PRO A 430 -17.18 -6.36 3.48
N PHE A 431 -15.96 -6.13 2.98
CA PHE A 431 -14.76 -5.98 3.80
C PHE A 431 -14.35 -4.50 3.97
N VAL A 432 -14.31 -3.73 2.89
CA VAL A 432 -13.96 -2.30 2.93
C VAL A 432 -15.13 -1.46 3.43
N GLY A 433 -16.37 -1.83 3.08
CA GLY A 433 -17.59 -1.05 3.34
C GLY A 433 -18.01 -0.19 2.18
N GLU A 434 -17.10 0.11 1.27
CA GLU A 434 -17.25 1.02 0.15
C GLU A 434 -16.84 0.38 -1.18
N LEU A 435 -17.06 1.09 -2.26
CA LEU A 435 -16.80 0.70 -3.64
C LEU A 435 -16.08 1.82 -4.38
N TYR A 436 -15.04 1.50 -5.11
CA TYR A 436 -14.38 2.44 -6.00
C TYR A 436 -15.37 3.06 -7.00
N SER A 437 -15.45 4.39 -7.02
CA SER A 437 -16.39 5.12 -7.86
C SER A 437 -15.74 5.81 -9.07
N GLY A 438 -14.47 6.14 -8.99
CA GLY A 438 -13.76 6.86 -10.04
C GLY A 438 -12.67 7.74 -9.48
N TYR A 439 -12.17 8.67 -10.29
CA TYR A 439 -11.09 9.57 -9.88
C TYR A 439 -11.33 11.00 -10.37
N LEU A 440 -10.81 11.95 -9.62
CA LEU A 440 -10.70 13.34 -10.04
C LEU A 440 -9.34 13.55 -10.72
N SER A 441 -9.26 14.50 -11.66
CA SER A 441 -7.95 14.86 -12.25
C SER A 441 -7.02 15.45 -11.19
N ASP A 442 -5.70 15.26 -11.39
CA ASP A 442 -4.65 15.64 -10.43
C ASP A 442 -4.72 17.11 -9.94
N ASP A 443 -5.21 18.03 -10.79
CA ASP A 443 -5.37 19.45 -10.46
C ASP A 443 -6.73 19.77 -9.82
N THR A 444 -7.56 18.76 -9.53
CA THR A 444 -8.94 18.94 -9.07
C THR A 444 -9.11 18.37 -7.67
N SER A 445 -9.71 19.13 -6.79
CA SER A 445 -10.12 18.67 -5.47
C SER A 445 -11.49 19.22 -5.10
N VAL A 446 -12.21 18.48 -4.26
CA VAL A 446 -13.43 18.95 -3.61
C VAL A 446 -13.29 18.87 -2.09
N PRO A 447 -14.13 19.59 -1.32
CA PRO A 447 -14.06 19.50 0.13
C PRO A 447 -14.54 18.14 0.63
N PHE A 448 -13.90 17.61 1.67
CA PHE A 448 -14.49 16.56 2.51
C PHE A 448 -15.62 17.18 3.33
N VAL A 449 -16.81 16.62 3.29
CA VAL A 449 -18.00 17.12 3.98
C VAL A 449 -18.39 16.16 5.10
N VAL A 450 -18.39 16.67 6.34
CA VAL A 450 -18.82 15.92 7.52
C VAL A 450 -20.32 15.66 7.44
N PHE A 451 -20.71 14.38 7.53
CA PHE A 451 -22.12 13.99 7.52
C PHE A 451 -22.69 13.88 8.93
N ASP A 452 -22.00 13.18 9.83
CA ASP A 452 -22.39 13.03 11.23
C ASP A 452 -21.27 13.48 12.18
N ALA A 453 -21.28 14.73 12.56
CA ALA A 453 -20.28 15.31 13.46
C ALA A 453 -20.38 14.80 14.91
N SER A 454 -21.44 14.08 15.26
CA SER A 454 -21.60 13.47 16.58
C SER A 454 -20.82 12.15 16.70
N ALA A 455 -20.42 11.57 15.58
CA ALA A 455 -19.63 10.35 15.55
C ALA A 455 -18.27 10.54 16.24
N TRP A 456 -17.80 9.50 16.88
CA TRP A 456 -16.61 9.54 17.72
C TRP A 456 -15.30 9.96 17.00
N PRO A 457 -15.09 9.72 15.70
CA PRO A 457 -13.88 10.20 15.03
C PRO A 457 -13.75 11.72 15.00
N PHE A 458 -14.87 12.46 15.07
CA PHE A 458 -14.89 13.92 15.06
C PHE A 458 -14.80 14.55 16.47
N ALA A 459 -14.63 13.75 17.50
CA ALA A 459 -14.54 14.27 18.87
C ALA A 459 -13.36 15.26 19.01
N GLY A 460 -13.61 16.43 19.59
CA GLY A 460 -12.58 17.45 19.81
C GLY A 460 -12.26 18.36 18.62
N THR A 461 -12.62 17.97 17.40
CA THR A 461 -12.32 18.74 16.18
C THR A 461 -13.08 20.06 16.07
N GLY A 462 -14.21 20.19 16.77
CA GLY A 462 -15.12 21.35 16.65
C GLY A 462 -15.93 21.40 15.36
N LEU A 463 -15.82 20.38 14.51
CA LEU A 463 -16.60 20.24 13.28
C LEU A 463 -18.07 20.00 13.58
N LYS A 464 -18.93 20.32 12.62
CA LYS A 464 -20.39 20.16 12.67
C LYS A 464 -20.84 19.48 11.39
N ASP A 465 -22.07 18.96 11.38
CA ASP A 465 -22.70 18.47 10.17
C ASP A 465 -22.66 19.54 9.08
N GLY A 466 -22.23 19.14 7.88
CA GLY A 466 -21.99 20.03 6.76
C GLY A 466 -20.70 20.85 6.83
N SER A 467 -19.84 20.68 7.84
CA SER A 467 -18.49 21.27 7.82
C SER A 467 -17.69 20.71 6.64
N ALA A 468 -17.02 21.60 5.91
CA ALA A 468 -16.30 21.28 4.68
C ALA A 468 -14.79 21.53 4.87
N LEU A 469 -13.99 20.50 4.72
CA LEU A 469 -12.53 20.56 4.75
C LEU A 469 -11.99 20.66 3.33
N ALA A 470 -11.56 21.85 2.93
CA ALA A 470 -11.15 22.15 1.56
C ALA A 470 -9.94 21.32 1.11
N GLY A 471 -9.97 20.80 -0.12
CA GLY A 471 -8.84 20.12 -0.75
C GLY A 471 -8.53 18.72 -0.22
N VAL A 472 -9.41 18.13 0.60
CA VAL A 472 -9.18 16.79 1.15
C VAL A 472 -9.54 15.70 0.15
N VAL A 473 -10.65 15.82 -0.57
CA VAL A 473 -11.07 14.81 -1.57
C VAL A 473 -10.39 15.10 -2.90
N GLN A 474 -9.54 14.19 -3.34
CA GLN A 474 -8.77 14.29 -4.58
C GLN A 474 -8.32 12.91 -5.05
N SER A 475 -7.99 12.76 -6.33
CA SER A 475 -7.56 11.51 -6.98
C SER A 475 -8.68 10.46 -6.94
N ASP A 476 -8.38 9.19 -6.68
CA ASP A 476 -9.37 8.13 -6.57
C ASP A 476 -10.27 8.32 -5.37
N VAL A 477 -11.55 7.94 -5.54
CA VAL A 477 -12.58 8.10 -4.52
C VAL A 477 -13.47 6.86 -4.44
N ASP A 478 -13.86 6.55 -3.21
CA ASP A 478 -14.80 5.48 -2.89
C ASP A 478 -16.14 6.05 -2.44
N HIS A 479 -17.19 5.28 -2.60
CA HIS A 479 -18.52 5.66 -2.16
C HIS A 479 -19.30 4.45 -1.64
N LEU A 480 -20.38 4.74 -0.95
CA LEU A 480 -21.31 3.75 -0.44
C LEU A 480 -21.85 2.84 -1.56
N ALA A 481 -21.69 1.55 -1.41
CA ALA A 481 -22.14 0.55 -2.37
C ALA A 481 -23.67 0.35 -2.34
N ALA A 482 -24.18 -0.48 -3.25
CA ALA A 482 -25.58 -0.89 -3.25
C ALA A 482 -25.96 -1.66 -1.97
N PRO A 483 -27.18 -1.50 -1.43
CA PRO A 483 -27.60 -2.03 -0.13
C PRO A 483 -27.35 -3.53 0.10
N ALA A 484 -27.39 -4.33 -0.95
CA ALA A 484 -27.22 -5.78 -0.85
C ALA A 484 -25.79 -6.23 -0.48
N SER A 485 -24.80 -5.37 -0.68
CA SER A 485 -23.38 -5.68 -0.44
C SER A 485 -22.83 -4.92 0.77
N THR A 486 -23.54 -3.90 1.26
CA THR A 486 -23.12 -3.02 2.36
C THR A 486 -23.21 -3.76 3.69
N PRO A 487 -22.22 -3.67 4.60
CA PRO A 487 -22.36 -4.13 5.98
C PRO A 487 -23.62 -3.55 6.64
N ALA A 488 -24.37 -4.40 7.37
CA ALA A 488 -25.71 -4.05 7.82
C ALA A 488 -25.76 -2.86 8.79
N ASP A 489 -24.70 -2.70 9.59
CA ASP A 489 -24.54 -1.67 10.62
C ASP A 489 -23.57 -0.56 10.19
N LEU A 490 -23.31 -0.39 8.89
CA LEU A 490 -22.43 0.63 8.36
C LEU A 490 -22.94 2.04 8.69
N GLU A 491 -22.03 2.85 9.18
CA GLU A 491 -22.21 4.24 9.58
C GLU A 491 -21.47 5.15 8.58
N VAL A 492 -22.17 6.05 7.93
CA VAL A 492 -21.58 7.10 7.08
C VAL A 492 -21.16 8.26 7.97
N LEU A 493 -19.90 8.59 7.93
CA LEU A 493 -19.26 9.65 8.72
C LEU A 493 -19.08 10.94 7.91
N GLY A 494 -18.66 10.80 6.66
CA GLY A 494 -18.52 11.86 5.68
C GLY A 494 -19.29 11.52 4.42
N HIS A 495 -19.87 12.55 3.76
CA HIS A 495 -20.58 12.41 2.49
C HIS A 495 -20.31 13.63 1.64
N SER A 496 -19.37 13.51 0.72
CA SER A 496 -18.77 14.64 -0.01
C SER A 496 -19.25 14.63 -1.45
N PRO A 497 -20.18 15.54 -1.84
CA PRO A 497 -20.69 15.57 -3.20
C PRO A 497 -19.61 16.00 -4.20
N ILE A 498 -19.50 15.27 -5.30
CA ILE A 498 -18.58 15.54 -6.40
C ILE A 498 -19.39 15.87 -7.64
N PRO A 499 -19.23 17.07 -8.24
CA PRO A 499 -19.88 17.38 -9.51
C PRO A 499 -19.54 16.36 -10.60
N ASP A 500 -20.53 15.78 -11.27
CA ASP A 500 -20.35 14.73 -12.30
C ASP A 500 -19.33 15.06 -13.37
N ALA A 501 -19.18 16.34 -13.72
CA ALA A 501 -18.17 16.80 -14.68
C ALA A 501 -16.71 16.63 -14.23
N LEU A 502 -16.49 16.35 -12.95
CA LEU A 502 -15.16 16.22 -12.35
C LEU A 502 -14.75 14.76 -12.11
N VAL A 503 -15.67 13.80 -12.24
CA VAL A 503 -15.39 12.37 -12.06
C VAL A 503 -15.10 11.70 -13.39
N TYR A 504 -13.96 11.02 -13.45
CA TYR A 504 -13.58 10.17 -14.57
C TYR A 504 -13.72 8.71 -14.14
N THR A 505 -14.43 7.92 -14.90
CA THR A 505 -14.50 6.47 -14.68
C THR A 505 -13.84 5.75 -15.84
N ASN A 506 -13.22 4.65 -15.55
CA ASN A 506 -12.66 3.78 -16.58
C ASN A 506 -13.73 3.09 -17.45
N GLN A 507 -14.99 3.25 -17.13
CA GLN A 507 -16.14 2.63 -17.82
C GLN A 507 -17.07 3.64 -18.51
N GLY A 508 -16.64 4.89 -18.64
CA GLY A 508 -17.45 5.99 -19.17
C GLY A 508 -17.99 6.90 -18.06
N SER A 509 -18.67 7.99 -18.43
CA SER A 509 -19.22 8.92 -17.45
C SER A 509 -20.21 8.20 -16.54
N TRP A 510 -20.01 8.32 -15.24
CA TRP A 510 -20.99 7.90 -14.24
C TRP A 510 -22.31 8.65 -14.48
N ALA A 511 -23.41 7.94 -14.54
CA ALA A 511 -24.74 8.54 -14.74
C ALA A 511 -25.44 8.65 -13.37
N GLY A 512 -25.14 9.69 -12.62
CA GLY A 512 -25.73 9.93 -11.30
C GLY A 512 -24.90 10.89 -10.48
N ASP A 513 -25.40 11.28 -9.31
CA ASP A 513 -24.65 12.07 -8.35
C ASP A 513 -23.44 11.28 -7.86
N SER A 514 -22.24 11.86 -7.98
CA SER A 514 -20.99 11.26 -7.52
C SER A 514 -20.65 11.77 -6.12
N TYR A 515 -20.12 10.89 -5.28
CA TYR A 515 -19.73 11.20 -3.92
C TYR A 515 -18.39 10.55 -3.59
N SER A 516 -17.72 11.11 -2.58
CA SER A 516 -16.71 10.41 -1.79
C SER A 516 -17.28 10.28 -0.39
N ASP A 517 -17.34 9.07 0.11
CA ASP A 517 -17.86 8.79 1.44
C ASP A 517 -16.73 8.45 2.41
N MET A 518 -16.94 8.65 3.69
CA MET A 518 -16.14 8.09 4.76
C MET A 518 -17.06 7.23 5.60
N THR A 519 -16.73 5.96 5.77
CA THR A 519 -17.59 5.01 6.45
C THR A 519 -16.91 4.31 7.61
N TYR A 520 -17.75 3.74 8.50
CA TYR A 520 -17.35 2.95 9.63
C TYR A 520 -18.33 1.81 9.86
N TYR A 521 -17.80 0.61 10.12
CA TYR A 521 -18.63 -0.48 10.64
C TYR A 521 -17.84 -1.34 11.62
N THR A 522 -18.53 -2.16 12.41
CA THR A 522 -17.93 -3.15 13.31
C THR A 522 -18.37 -4.55 12.93
N ASP A 523 -17.42 -5.49 12.88
CA ASP A 523 -17.74 -6.90 12.61
C ASP A 523 -18.55 -7.50 13.76
N PRO A 524 -19.69 -8.15 13.48
CA PRO A 524 -20.54 -8.73 14.52
C PRO A 524 -19.93 -9.98 15.18
N VAL A 525 -18.89 -10.58 14.62
CA VAL A 525 -18.26 -11.82 15.11
C VAL A 525 -16.98 -11.51 15.87
N GLY A 526 -15.99 -10.89 15.23
CA GLY A 526 -14.70 -10.55 15.84
C GLY A 526 -14.70 -9.23 16.61
N GLY A 527 -15.66 -8.36 16.34
CA GLY A 527 -15.75 -7.04 16.94
C GLY A 527 -14.76 -6.03 16.40
N GLY A 528 -13.94 -6.41 15.42
CA GLY A 528 -13.04 -5.47 14.73
C GLY A 528 -13.82 -4.36 14.04
N GLY A 529 -13.29 -3.13 14.06
CA GLY A 529 -13.84 -2.01 13.30
C GLY A 529 -13.14 -1.85 11.97
N VAL A 530 -13.87 -1.39 10.96
CA VAL A 530 -13.30 -0.96 9.68
C VAL A 530 -13.69 0.48 9.44
N ILE A 531 -12.71 1.31 9.09
CA ILE A 531 -12.91 2.66 8.58
C ILE A 531 -12.28 2.75 7.20
N ASP A 532 -13.04 3.28 6.25
CA ASP A 532 -12.54 3.79 4.98
C ASP A 532 -12.72 5.31 4.93
N THR A 533 -11.71 6.03 4.45
CA THR A 533 -11.75 7.50 4.36
C THR A 533 -12.22 8.01 3.00
N GLY A 534 -12.40 7.11 2.02
CA GLY A 534 -13.00 7.35 0.72
C GLY A 534 -12.26 8.28 -0.22
N THR A 535 -10.99 8.62 0.06
CA THR A 535 -10.16 9.45 -0.82
C THR A 535 -8.67 9.15 -0.66
N VAL A 536 -7.99 8.93 -1.76
CA VAL A 536 -6.52 8.72 -1.78
C VAL A 536 -5.77 9.84 -1.07
N ASN A 537 -6.26 11.06 -1.17
CA ASN A 537 -5.57 12.24 -0.66
C ASN A 537 -5.65 12.42 0.88
N TRP A 538 -6.27 11.50 1.63
CA TRP A 538 -6.42 11.64 3.08
C TRP A 538 -5.09 11.84 3.81
N ILE A 539 -4.11 10.96 3.53
CA ILE A 539 -2.78 11.03 4.15
C ILE A 539 -2.04 12.29 3.72
N HIS A 540 -2.10 12.65 2.44
CA HIS A 540 -1.49 13.88 1.95
C HIS A 540 -2.06 15.13 2.66
N ALA A 541 -3.38 15.14 2.91
CA ALA A 541 -4.06 16.22 3.63
C ALA A 541 -3.65 16.33 5.11
N MET A 542 -2.97 15.34 5.68
CA MET A 542 -2.33 15.44 7.00
C MET A 542 -1.09 16.34 7.00
N SER A 543 -0.51 16.64 5.83
CA SER A 543 0.68 17.48 5.72
C SER A 543 0.37 18.93 6.06
N PRO A 544 1.28 19.65 6.73
CA PRO A 544 1.12 21.07 6.99
C PRO A 544 1.00 21.85 5.66
N CYS A 545 -0.03 22.67 5.55
CA CYS A 545 -0.18 23.52 4.38
C CYS A 545 0.88 24.63 4.34
N PRO A 546 1.19 25.16 3.13
CA PRO A 546 1.93 26.39 3.01
C PRO A 546 1.31 27.53 3.84
N ALA A 547 2.14 28.40 4.40
CA ALA A 547 1.67 29.52 5.25
C ALA A 547 0.69 30.50 4.57
N THR A 548 0.54 30.38 3.25
CA THR A 548 -0.40 31.17 2.43
C THR A 548 -1.82 30.61 2.42
N VAL A 549 -2.02 29.36 2.91
CA VAL A 549 -3.33 28.71 2.97
C VAL A 549 -3.96 29.00 4.32
N THR A 550 -5.11 29.68 4.32
CA THR A 550 -5.80 30.12 5.55
C THR A 550 -6.66 29.03 6.18
N ASP A 551 -7.21 28.14 5.38
CA ASP A 551 -8.15 27.09 5.82
C ASP A 551 -7.52 25.70 5.62
N CYS A 552 -6.36 25.51 6.24
CA CYS A 552 -5.61 24.25 6.15
C CYS A 552 -6.34 23.10 6.85
N PRO A 553 -6.70 22.02 6.18
CA PRO A 553 -7.41 20.90 6.76
C PRO A 553 -6.55 20.05 7.69
N ALA A 554 -5.23 20.15 7.59
CA ALA A 554 -4.28 19.22 8.20
C ALA A 554 -4.52 18.97 9.70
N THR A 555 -4.85 20.03 10.47
CA THR A 555 -5.10 19.85 11.91
C THR A 555 -6.35 19.00 12.16
N ALA A 556 -7.43 19.25 11.42
CA ALA A 556 -8.67 18.48 11.58
C ALA A 556 -8.47 17.02 11.11
N VAL A 557 -7.81 16.82 9.97
CA VAL A 557 -7.53 15.47 9.43
C VAL A 557 -6.62 14.69 10.39
N GLN A 558 -5.57 15.32 10.95
CA GLN A 558 -4.72 14.69 11.96
C GLN A 558 -5.51 14.35 13.24
N GLU A 559 -6.42 15.21 13.70
CA GLU A 559 -7.20 14.95 14.90
C GLU A 559 -8.21 13.80 14.69
N ILE A 560 -8.87 13.76 13.53
CA ILE A 560 -9.75 12.64 13.15
C ILE A 560 -8.95 11.34 13.13
N THR A 561 -7.80 11.31 12.43
CA THR A 561 -6.92 10.14 12.35
C THR A 561 -6.43 9.73 13.75
N GLY A 562 -6.02 10.67 14.58
CA GLY A 562 -5.62 10.41 15.97
C GLY A 562 -6.73 9.81 16.82
N ASN A 563 -7.98 10.27 16.66
CA ASN A 563 -9.14 9.69 17.34
C ASN A 563 -9.37 8.23 16.92
N ILE A 564 -9.23 7.93 15.62
CA ILE A 564 -9.36 6.57 15.07
C ILE A 564 -8.29 5.67 15.70
N LEU A 565 -7.02 6.04 15.60
CA LEU A 565 -5.92 5.23 16.12
C LEU A 565 -6.00 5.03 17.64
N ARG A 566 -6.43 6.05 18.39
CA ARG A 566 -6.63 5.97 19.83
C ARG A 566 -7.70 4.96 20.24
N VAL A 567 -8.81 4.91 19.52
CA VAL A 567 -9.89 3.94 19.80
C VAL A 567 -9.46 2.55 19.37
N PHE A 568 -8.99 2.40 18.15
CA PHE A 568 -8.65 1.11 17.57
C PHE A 568 -7.45 0.43 18.27
N GLY A 569 -6.48 1.19 18.73
CA GLY A 569 -5.32 0.65 19.46
C GLY A 569 -5.67 -0.02 20.79
N ARG A 570 -6.88 0.21 21.36
CA ARG A 570 -7.31 -0.40 22.62
C ARG A 570 -7.81 -1.83 22.48
N GLY A 571 -8.22 -2.24 21.30
CA GLY A 571 -8.76 -3.57 21.01
C GLY A 571 -9.91 -3.50 20.01
N PRO A 572 -10.72 -4.56 19.91
CA PRO A 572 -11.84 -4.57 18.99
C PRO A 572 -12.76 -3.37 19.21
N ALA A 573 -13.06 -2.65 18.12
CA ALA A 573 -13.78 -1.37 18.21
C ALA A 573 -15.21 -1.53 18.76
N ALA A 574 -15.86 -2.64 18.48
CA ALA A 574 -17.21 -2.95 18.98
C ALA A 574 -17.31 -2.94 20.50
N ASP A 575 -16.22 -3.21 21.24
CA ASP A 575 -16.21 -3.20 22.70
C ASP A 575 -16.51 -1.82 23.30
N SER A 576 -16.18 -0.75 22.57
CA SER A 576 -16.30 0.61 23.07
C SER A 576 -17.03 1.57 22.11
N ARG A 577 -17.10 1.23 20.86
CA ARG A 577 -17.65 2.05 19.78
C ARG A 577 -18.36 1.18 18.73
N PRO A 578 -19.39 0.38 19.11
CA PRO A 578 -20.16 -0.34 18.09
C PRO A 578 -20.76 0.64 17.09
N SER A 579 -20.69 0.29 15.80
CA SER A 579 -21.27 1.12 14.75
C SER A 579 -22.81 1.10 14.79
N VAL A 580 -23.41 2.17 14.30
CA VAL A 580 -24.87 2.36 14.25
C VAL A 580 -25.27 2.78 12.85
N ALA A 581 -25.98 1.88 12.15
CA ALA A 581 -26.36 2.11 10.76
C ALA A 581 -27.09 3.45 10.55
N ASN A 582 -26.59 4.27 9.64
CA ASN A 582 -27.24 5.51 9.18
C ASN A 582 -27.19 5.65 7.65
N TRP A 583 -26.56 4.69 6.94
CA TRP A 583 -26.34 4.71 5.49
C TRP A 583 -27.63 4.89 4.67
N GLN A 584 -28.79 4.44 5.20
CA GLN A 584 -30.09 4.65 4.55
C GLN A 584 -30.46 6.12 4.39
N SER A 585 -29.82 7.01 5.15
CA SER A 585 -30.10 8.46 5.12
C SER A 585 -29.48 9.15 3.90
N VAL A 586 -28.46 8.55 3.29
CA VAL A 586 -27.75 9.10 2.11
C VAL A 586 -28.15 8.39 0.82
N GLN A 587 -28.77 7.21 0.90
CA GLN A 587 -29.25 6.50 -0.29
C GLN A 587 -30.66 6.98 -0.70
N PRO A 588 -30.93 7.15 -2.01
CA PRO A 588 -32.28 7.44 -2.49
C PRO A 588 -33.25 6.34 -2.08
N ALA A 589 -34.42 6.72 -1.61
CA ALA A 589 -35.48 5.75 -1.33
C ALA A 589 -35.84 4.98 -2.60
N GLY A 590 -35.49 3.70 -2.65
CA GLY A 590 -35.81 2.81 -3.79
C GLY A 590 -34.62 2.46 -4.70
N SER A 591 -33.37 2.75 -4.32
CA SER A 591 -32.15 2.24 -4.97
C SER A 591 -31.89 0.75 -4.66
#